data_8c67c2fec99452866d28d544ebcfdc24
#
_entry.id   8c67c2fec99452866d28d544ebcfdc24
#
_cell.length_a   1.000
_cell.length_b   1.000
_cell.length_c   1.000
_cell.angle_alpha   90.00
_cell.angle_beta   90.00
_cell.angle_gamma   90.00
#
_symmetry.space_group_name_H-M   'P 1'
#
loop_
_entity.id
_entity.type
_entity.pdbx_description
1 polymer ?
#
loop_
_entity_poly.entity_id
_entity_poly.type
_entity_poly.pdbx_seq_one_letter_code
_entity_poly.pdbx_strand_id
1 'polypeptide(L)'
;LWYAQEVEGIRTDVRVCNTSYLQTDWYIDQMKKQAYESAPLPISWDRADYIQGTRDAAYIVPMMDKPIDLSTGLNFVRSNDPKFKKIPGFNQELDYIPSETLIYKVDSATAVAKGLATDSTGLLKEMTISLKGKTALGKQELMILDMLQTNNWERPIYYAITVNPDQFVGLD
;
A
#
# COMPACT_ATOMS: atom_id res chain seq x y z
N LEU A 1 -19.99 7.65 -4.47
CA LEU A 1 -19.80 7.12 -3.12
C LEU A 1 -19.85 8.23 -2.06
N TRP A 2 -19.07 9.31 -2.17
CA TRP A 2 -19.08 10.40 -1.18
C TRP A 2 -20.46 11.03 -0.98
N TYR A 3 -21.20 11.30 -2.07
CA TYR A 3 -22.55 11.84 -1.93
C TYR A 3 -23.43 10.95 -1.04
N ALA A 4 -23.39 9.65 -1.24
CA ALA A 4 -24.16 8.71 -0.43
C ALA A 4 -23.78 8.75 1.05
N GLN A 5 -22.49 8.92 1.35
CA GLN A 5 -22.03 9.01 2.74
C GLN A 5 -22.33 10.38 3.37
N GLU A 6 -21.96 11.48 2.68
CA GLU A 6 -21.99 12.83 3.23
C GLU A 6 -23.41 13.42 3.28
N VAL A 7 -24.29 13.02 2.35
CA VAL A 7 -25.63 13.59 2.22
C VAL A 7 -26.71 12.63 2.70
N GLU A 8 -26.58 11.35 2.36
CA GLU A 8 -27.61 10.34 2.68
C GLU A 8 -27.27 9.48 3.89
N GLY A 9 -26.08 9.62 4.47
CA GLY A 9 -25.64 8.85 5.64
C GLY A 9 -25.51 7.34 5.40
N ILE A 10 -25.31 6.93 4.12
CA ILE A 10 -25.25 5.51 3.74
C ILE A 10 -23.82 5.00 3.90
N ARG A 11 -23.66 3.86 4.60
CA ARG A 11 -22.38 3.16 4.78
C ARG A 11 -21.28 4.06 5.37
N THR A 12 -21.59 4.77 6.43
CA THR A 12 -20.63 5.59 7.19
C THR A 12 -19.57 4.77 7.93
N ASP A 13 -19.77 3.45 8.00
CA ASP A 13 -18.82 2.43 8.45
C ASP A 13 -17.66 2.18 7.47
N VAL A 14 -17.85 2.50 6.18
CA VAL A 14 -16.86 2.29 5.12
C VAL A 14 -16.00 3.54 4.93
N ARG A 15 -14.69 3.37 4.78
CA ARG A 15 -13.79 4.47 4.42
C ARG A 15 -13.60 4.55 2.92
N VAL A 16 -14.17 5.56 2.29
CA VAL A 16 -13.90 5.86 0.88
C VAL A 16 -12.58 6.62 0.77
N CYS A 17 -11.66 6.11 -0.02
CA CYS A 17 -10.35 6.70 -0.24
C CYS A 17 -10.15 7.00 -1.73
N ASN A 18 -9.79 8.24 -2.04
CA ASN A 18 -9.38 8.64 -3.39
C ASN A 18 -7.88 8.38 -3.54
N THR A 19 -7.52 7.42 -4.38
CA THR A 19 -6.13 7.00 -4.59
C THR A 19 -5.24 8.15 -5.08
N SER A 20 -5.75 9.01 -5.96
CA SER A 20 -4.99 10.15 -6.49
C SER A 20 -4.60 11.16 -5.41
N TYR A 21 -5.41 11.32 -4.36
CA TYR A 21 -5.11 12.24 -3.25
C TYR A 21 -4.11 11.65 -2.25
N LEU A 22 -3.88 10.34 -2.25
CA LEU A 22 -2.83 9.72 -1.44
C LEU A 22 -1.41 10.15 -1.83
N GLN A 23 -1.24 10.96 -2.87
CA GLN A 23 0.03 11.64 -3.15
C GLN A 23 0.30 12.82 -2.21
N THR A 24 -0.72 13.32 -1.50
CA THR A 24 -0.65 14.52 -0.69
C THR A 24 -0.63 14.18 0.79
N ASP A 25 0.24 14.82 1.54
CA ASP A 25 0.40 14.58 2.97
C ASP A 25 -0.85 14.96 3.78
N TRP A 26 -1.52 16.07 3.42
CA TRP A 26 -2.73 16.50 4.09
C TRP A 26 -3.87 15.46 4.00
N TYR A 27 -3.98 14.78 2.83
CA TYR A 27 -5.00 13.75 2.65
C TYR A 27 -4.65 12.47 3.40
N ILE A 28 -3.38 12.08 3.42
CA ILE A 28 -2.90 10.96 4.23
C ILE A 28 -3.20 11.24 5.71
N ASP A 29 -2.91 12.45 6.20
CA ASP A 29 -3.25 12.88 7.57
C ASP A 29 -4.74 12.74 7.87
N GLN A 30 -5.62 13.07 6.91
CA GLN A 30 -7.07 12.88 7.07
C GLN A 30 -7.45 11.39 7.11
N MET A 31 -6.84 10.57 6.26
CA MET A 31 -7.12 9.14 6.22
C MET A 31 -6.68 8.41 7.50
N LYS A 32 -5.70 8.95 8.21
CA LYS A 32 -5.24 8.46 9.52
C LYS A 32 -6.11 8.90 10.69
N LYS A 33 -7.21 9.57 10.43
CA LYS A 33 -8.21 9.98 11.47
C LYS A 33 -9.50 9.20 11.27
N GLN A 34 -10.20 8.98 12.37
CA GLN A 34 -11.56 8.46 12.31
C GLN A 34 -12.47 9.43 11.56
N ALA A 35 -13.39 8.90 10.76
CA ALA A 35 -14.46 9.66 10.14
C ALA A 35 -15.76 8.88 10.29
N TYR A 36 -16.77 9.52 10.87
CA TYR A 36 -18.02 8.86 11.23
C TYR A 36 -17.77 7.58 12.05
N GLU A 37 -18.32 6.46 11.64
CA GLU A 37 -18.13 5.13 12.24
C GLU A 37 -16.93 4.40 11.69
N SER A 38 -16.28 4.94 10.65
CA SER A 38 -15.12 4.32 10.04
C SER A 38 -13.84 4.63 10.80
N ALA A 39 -13.16 3.58 11.24
CA ALA A 39 -11.84 3.71 11.86
C ALA A 39 -10.79 4.32 10.88
N PRO A 40 -9.67 4.86 11.40
CA PRO A 40 -8.55 5.30 10.57
C PRO A 40 -8.10 4.24 9.57
N LEU A 41 -7.60 4.64 8.40
CA LEU A 41 -6.95 3.68 7.51
C LEU A 41 -5.64 3.17 8.12
N PRO A 42 -5.31 1.89 7.90
CA PRO A 42 -4.14 1.25 8.49
C PRO A 42 -2.85 1.68 7.77
N ILE A 43 -2.47 2.94 7.91
CA ILE A 43 -1.23 3.50 7.37
C ILE A 43 -0.20 3.54 8.47
N SER A 44 0.88 2.74 8.34
CA SER A 44 1.91 2.60 9.36
C SER A 44 2.99 3.68 9.29
N TRP A 45 3.09 4.37 8.15
CA TRP A 45 4.11 5.39 7.94
C TRP A 45 3.84 6.63 8.79
N ASP A 46 4.89 7.18 9.39
CA ASP A 46 4.83 8.44 10.12
C ASP A 46 4.81 9.64 9.17
N ARG A 47 4.37 10.81 9.67
CA ARG A 47 4.30 12.02 8.85
C ARG A 47 5.63 12.37 8.20
N ALA A 48 6.75 12.15 8.89
CA ALA A 48 8.09 12.36 8.34
C ALA A 48 8.41 11.44 7.15
N ASP A 49 7.72 10.31 7.02
CA ASP A 49 7.93 9.38 5.91
C ASP A 49 7.22 9.78 4.62
N TYR A 50 6.12 10.56 4.72
CA TYR A 50 5.27 10.89 3.57
C TYR A 50 5.02 12.39 3.37
N ILE A 51 5.60 13.26 4.17
CA ILE A 51 5.51 14.71 3.94
C ILE A 51 5.94 15.05 2.51
N GLN A 52 5.36 16.08 1.92
CA GLN A 52 5.68 16.52 0.57
C GLN A 52 7.20 16.66 0.38
N GLY A 53 7.70 16.14 -0.72
CA GLY A 53 9.14 16.10 -1.02
C GLY A 53 9.89 14.91 -0.41
N THR A 54 9.18 14.05 0.37
CA THR A 54 9.77 12.84 0.94
C THR A 54 9.06 11.63 0.35
N ARG A 55 9.81 10.72 -0.26
CA ARG A 55 9.29 9.49 -0.89
C ARG A 55 8.11 9.75 -1.83
N ASP A 56 8.19 10.80 -2.62
CA ASP A 56 7.16 11.10 -3.62
C ASP A 56 7.11 10.02 -4.71
N ALA A 57 8.24 9.34 -4.94
CA ALA A 57 8.34 8.16 -5.76
C ALA A 57 9.46 7.23 -5.27
N ALA A 58 9.27 5.92 -5.44
CA ALA A 58 10.32 4.91 -5.28
C ALA A 58 10.57 4.22 -6.62
N TYR A 59 11.80 4.30 -7.11
CA TYR A 59 12.19 3.70 -8.39
C TYR A 59 12.27 2.18 -8.29
N ILE A 60 11.93 1.49 -9.36
CA ILE A 60 12.10 0.04 -9.44
C ILE A 60 13.44 -0.24 -10.10
N VAL A 61 14.39 -0.76 -9.31
CA VAL A 61 15.76 -1.04 -9.76
C VAL A 61 16.05 -2.51 -9.46
N PRO A 62 15.82 -3.41 -10.42
CA PRO A 62 15.97 -4.85 -10.19
C PRO A 62 17.45 -5.19 -9.98
N MET A 63 17.90 -5.14 -8.75
CA MET A 63 19.24 -5.58 -8.32
C MET A 63 19.25 -7.04 -7.88
N MET A 64 18.07 -7.62 -7.71
CA MET A 64 17.86 -9.00 -7.31
C MET A 64 16.86 -9.66 -8.26
N ASP A 65 17.24 -10.82 -8.80
CA ASP A 65 16.35 -11.67 -9.61
C ASP A 65 15.35 -12.47 -8.77
N LYS A 66 15.26 -12.16 -7.47
CA LYS A 66 14.40 -12.90 -6.55
C LYS A 66 13.27 -11.99 -6.04
N PRO A 67 12.07 -12.56 -5.88
CA PRO A 67 11.01 -11.88 -5.14
C PRO A 67 11.46 -11.55 -3.72
N ILE A 68 10.96 -10.44 -3.18
CA ILE A 68 11.16 -10.05 -1.78
C ILE A 68 9.81 -9.89 -1.09
N ASP A 69 9.78 -10.07 0.23
CA ASP A 69 8.56 -9.82 1.00
C ASP A 69 8.15 -8.35 0.88
N LEU A 70 6.84 -8.09 0.76
CA LEU A 70 6.28 -6.74 0.68
C LEU A 70 6.78 -5.86 1.83
N SER A 71 6.76 -6.38 3.06
CA SER A 71 7.29 -5.69 4.24
C SER A 71 8.76 -5.30 4.08
N THR A 72 9.57 -6.18 3.50
CA THR A 72 11.00 -5.91 3.25
C THR A 72 11.15 -4.79 2.22
N GLY A 73 10.37 -4.81 1.13
CA GLY A 73 10.38 -3.76 0.10
C GLY A 73 9.99 -2.39 0.67
N LEU A 74 8.91 -2.34 1.46
CA LEU A 74 8.45 -1.10 2.10
C LEU A 74 9.46 -0.56 3.12
N ASN A 75 10.05 -1.43 3.95
CA ASN A 75 11.06 -1.04 4.92
C ASN A 75 12.35 -0.54 4.24
N PHE A 76 12.69 -1.11 3.08
CA PHE A 76 13.81 -0.64 2.28
C PHE A 76 13.59 0.79 1.79
N VAL A 77 12.43 1.08 1.22
CA VAL A 77 12.06 2.44 0.79
C VAL A 77 12.01 3.39 1.99
N ARG A 78 11.43 2.95 3.12
CA ARG A 78 11.26 3.78 4.33
C ARG A 78 12.58 4.08 5.05
N SER A 79 13.62 3.26 4.86
CA SER A 79 14.92 3.47 5.51
C SER A 79 15.53 4.82 5.13
N ASN A 80 16.08 5.53 6.11
CA ASN A 80 16.88 6.74 5.90
C ASN A 80 18.39 6.44 5.89
N ASP A 81 18.81 5.17 5.96
CA ASP A 81 20.23 4.81 5.84
C ASP A 81 20.69 5.03 4.40
N PRO A 82 21.73 5.86 4.18
CA PRO A 82 22.26 6.13 2.84
C PRO A 82 22.66 4.88 2.04
N LYS A 83 22.93 3.76 2.71
CA LYS A 83 23.23 2.48 2.05
C LYS A 83 22.07 1.98 1.21
N PHE A 84 20.81 2.28 1.62
CA PHE A 84 19.58 1.89 0.94
C PHE A 84 19.06 2.96 -0.01
N LYS A 85 19.84 4.03 -0.27
CA LYS A 85 19.49 5.10 -1.19
C LYS A 85 20.42 5.19 -2.40
N LYS A 86 21.53 4.46 -2.36
CA LYS A 86 22.55 4.48 -3.43
C LYS A 86 22.25 3.42 -4.47
N ILE A 87 21.94 3.87 -5.68
CA ILE A 87 21.78 3.02 -6.85
C ILE A 87 23.10 3.01 -7.61
N PRO A 88 23.69 1.84 -7.96
CA PRO A 88 24.89 1.78 -8.77
C PRO A 88 24.73 2.54 -10.09
N GLY A 89 25.70 3.40 -10.41
CA GLY A 89 25.67 4.23 -11.61
C GLY A 89 24.91 5.54 -11.48
N PHE A 90 24.28 5.83 -10.34
CA PHE A 90 23.64 7.11 -10.05
C PHE A 90 24.41 7.85 -8.96
N ASN A 91 24.60 9.17 -9.17
CA ASN A 91 25.29 10.02 -8.19
C ASN A 91 24.36 10.62 -7.12
N GLN A 92 23.07 10.33 -7.20
CA GLN A 92 22.05 10.85 -6.28
C GLN A 92 21.51 9.74 -5.39
N GLU A 93 21.13 10.10 -4.18
CA GLU A 93 20.38 9.23 -3.28
C GLU A 93 18.91 9.23 -3.70
N LEU A 94 18.39 8.06 -3.98
CA LEU A 94 17.01 7.88 -4.46
C LEU A 94 16.32 6.78 -3.65
N ASP A 95 15.02 6.96 -3.44
CA ASP A 95 14.17 5.87 -2.93
C ASP A 95 13.97 4.83 -4.04
N TYR A 96 14.22 3.56 -3.75
CA TYR A 96 14.03 2.50 -4.73
C TYR A 96 13.64 1.15 -4.10
N ILE A 97 13.08 0.29 -4.93
CA ILE A 97 12.75 -1.10 -4.61
C ILE A 97 13.68 -2.00 -5.41
N PRO A 98 14.45 -2.91 -4.77
CA PRO A 98 15.50 -3.68 -5.43
C PRO A 98 14.98 -4.94 -6.16
N SER A 99 13.68 -5.11 -6.32
CA SER A 99 13.05 -6.26 -6.98
C SER A 99 11.83 -5.83 -7.79
N GLU A 100 11.59 -6.50 -8.92
CA GLU A 100 10.37 -6.33 -9.72
C GLU A 100 9.19 -7.16 -9.21
N THR A 101 9.38 -7.93 -8.13
CA THR A 101 8.33 -8.81 -7.61
C THR A 101 8.31 -8.73 -6.10
N LEU A 102 7.15 -8.38 -5.56
CA LEU A 102 6.90 -8.38 -4.11
C LEU A 102 5.97 -9.55 -3.76
N ILE A 103 6.19 -10.16 -2.62
CA ILE A 103 5.34 -11.22 -2.07
C ILE A 103 4.63 -10.70 -0.82
N TYR A 104 3.31 -10.72 -0.85
CA TYR A 104 2.49 -10.52 0.33
C TYR A 104 2.07 -11.86 0.90
N LYS A 105 2.52 -12.17 2.10
CA LYS A 105 2.17 -13.43 2.79
C LYS A 105 0.80 -13.30 3.44
N VAL A 106 -0.06 -14.25 3.14
CA VAL A 106 -1.41 -14.33 3.70
C VAL A 106 -1.37 -15.12 4.99
N ASP A 107 -1.73 -14.48 6.11
CA ASP A 107 -1.96 -15.18 7.37
C ASP A 107 -3.36 -15.78 7.38
N SER A 108 -3.47 -16.99 6.84
CA SER A 108 -4.72 -17.71 6.74
C SER A 108 -5.31 -18.07 8.11
N ALA A 109 -4.48 -18.26 9.13
CA ALA A 109 -4.96 -18.53 10.48
C ALA A 109 -5.68 -17.32 11.08
N THR A 110 -5.09 -16.13 10.93
CA THR A 110 -5.72 -14.87 11.33
C THR A 110 -6.98 -14.58 10.52
N ALA A 111 -7.00 -14.83 9.22
CA ALA A 111 -8.17 -14.63 8.38
C ALA A 111 -9.36 -15.51 8.84
N VAL A 112 -9.11 -16.76 9.19
CA VAL A 112 -10.14 -17.67 9.75
C VAL A 112 -10.58 -17.21 11.14
N ALA A 113 -9.64 -16.88 12.03
CA ALA A 113 -9.95 -16.43 13.38
C ALA A 113 -10.82 -15.16 13.41
N LYS A 114 -10.69 -14.30 12.40
CA LYS A 114 -11.49 -13.08 12.22
C LYS A 114 -12.81 -13.31 11.46
N GLY A 115 -13.11 -14.53 11.08
CA GLY A 115 -14.34 -14.89 10.40
C GLY A 115 -14.43 -14.45 8.94
N LEU A 116 -13.30 -14.10 8.32
CA LEU A 116 -13.23 -13.71 6.90
C LEU A 116 -13.25 -14.94 5.97
N ALA A 117 -12.92 -16.10 6.51
CA ALA A 117 -13.07 -17.39 5.87
C ALA A 117 -13.54 -18.42 6.88
N THR A 118 -14.28 -19.44 6.44
CA THR A 118 -14.76 -20.53 7.31
C THR A 118 -13.63 -21.47 7.73
N ASP A 119 -12.66 -21.66 6.85
CA ASP A 119 -11.47 -22.47 7.08
C ASP A 119 -10.32 -21.97 6.19
N SER A 120 -9.15 -22.57 6.32
CA SER A 120 -7.97 -22.22 5.52
C SER A 120 -7.94 -22.88 4.13
N THR A 121 -8.91 -23.73 3.82
CA THR A 121 -8.96 -24.46 2.55
C THR A 121 -9.32 -23.50 1.42
N GLY A 122 -8.48 -23.43 0.40
CA GLY A 122 -8.71 -22.53 -0.72
C GLY A 122 -8.22 -21.09 -0.52
N LEU A 123 -7.74 -20.72 0.67
CA LEU A 123 -7.07 -19.44 0.85
C LEU A 123 -5.67 -19.48 0.20
N LEU A 124 -5.33 -18.42 -0.52
CA LEU A 124 -3.98 -18.24 -1.02
C LEU A 124 -3.02 -18.11 0.16
N LYS A 125 -1.86 -18.75 0.09
CA LYS A 125 -0.80 -18.60 1.10
C LYS A 125 0.01 -17.33 0.90
N GLU A 126 0.06 -16.87 -0.33
CA GLU A 126 0.78 -15.65 -0.72
C GLU A 126 0.14 -15.04 -1.96
N MET A 127 0.32 -13.76 -2.12
CA MET A 127 -0.04 -13.01 -3.32
C MET A 127 1.22 -12.42 -3.93
N THR A 128 1.36 -12.56 -5.24
CA THR A 128 2.46 -11.97 -5.98
C THR A 128 2.05 -10.61 -6.52
N ILE A 129 2.82 -9.58 -6.21
CA ILE A 129 2.64 -8.22 -6.72
C ILE A 129 3.72 -7.98 -7.75
N SER A 130 3.34 -7.93 -9.02
CA SER A 130 4.26 -7.71 -10.14
C SER A 130 4.45 -6.23 -10.40
N LEU A 131 5.70 -5.78 -10.31
CA LEU A 131 6.11 -4.41 -10.65
C LEU A 131 6.78 -4.35 -12.03
N LYS A 132 6.74 -5.45 -12.80
CA LYS A 132 7.34 -5.51 -14.13
C LYS A 132 6.76 -4.45 -15.06
N GLY A 133 7.64 -3.76 -15.77
CA GLY A 133 7.26 -2.71 -16.70
C GLY A 133 6.97 -1.36 -16.05
N LYS A 134 6.91 -1.26 -14.72
CA LYS A 134 6.84 0.01 -14.00
C LYS A 134 8.25 0.57 -13.77
N THR A 135 8.43 1.85 -13.99
CA THR A 135 9.70 2.55 -13.70
C THR A 135 9.81 2.96 -12.24
N ALA A 136 8.71 3.32 -11.64
CA ALA A 136 8.62 3.74 -10.24
C ALA A 136 7.21 3.52 -9.70
N LEU A 137 7.08 3.47 -8.39
CA LEU A 137 5.82 3.61 -7.65
C LEU A 137 5.73 5.03 -7.10
N GLY A 138 4.61 5.68 -7.33
CA GLY A 138 4.31 6.97 -6.68
C GLY A 138 3.92 6.78 -5.21
N LYS A 139 3.89 7.89 -4.46
CA LYS A 139 3.51 7.89 -3.05
C LYS A 139 2.15 7.20 -2.81
N GLN A 140 1.16 7.45 -3.68
CA GLN A 140 -0.15 6.82 -3.57
C GLN A 140 -0.08 5.29 -3.65
N GLU A 141 0.77 4.75 -4.51
CA GLU A 141 0.96 3.30 -4.64
C GLU A 141 1.68 2.74 -3.42
N LEU A 142 2.68 3.45 -2.89
CA LEU A 142 3.37 3.08 -1.65
C LEU A 142 2.40 3.05 -0.46
N MET A 143 1.48 4.02 -0.36
CA MET A 143 0.46 4.04 0.70
C MET A 143 -0.53 2.89 0.56
N ILE A 144 -0.93 2.52 -0.67
CA ILE A 144 -1.80 1.36 -0.90
C ILE A 144 -1.11 0.08 -0.45
N LEU A 145 0.16 -0.10 -0.78
CA LEU A 145 0.95 -1.26 -0.38
C LEU A 145 1.16 -1.31 1.15
N ASP A 146 1.39 -0.16 1.78
CA ASP A 146 1.50 -0.07 3.24
C ASP A 146 0.17 -0.41 3.92
N MET A 147 -0.95 0.10 3.42
CA MET A 147 -2.28 -0.27 3.92
C MET A 147 -2.54 -1.77 3.78
N LEU A 148 -2.21 -2.38 2.65
CA LEU A 148 -2.35 -3.82 2.45
C LEU A 148 -1.52 -4.59 3.48
N GLN A 149 -0.26 -4.21 3.67
CA GLN A 149 0.66 -4.85 4.62
C GLN A 149 0.19 -4.70 6.07
N THR A 150 -0.36 -3.53 6.43
CA THR A 150 -0.68 -3.16 7.82
C THR A 150 -2.11 -3.55 8.20
N ASN A 151 -2.98 -3.78 7.22
CA ASN A 151 -4.40 -4.07 7.46
C ASN A 151 -4.64 -5.29 8.37
N ASN A 152 -3.76 -6.26 8.35
CA ASN A 152 -3.81 -7.46 9.20
C ASN A 152 -5.22 -8.11 9.26
N TRP A 153 -5.94 -8.10 8.13
CA TRP A 153 -7.29 -8.66 7.98
C TRP A 153 -8.36 -8.00 8.87
N GLU A 154 -8.12 -6.76 9.34
CA GLU A 154 -9.10 -6.03 10.13
C GLU A 154 -10.31 -5.62 9.30
N ARG A 155 -10.10 -5.30 8.03
CA ARG A 155 -11.15 -4.83 7.11
C ARG A 155 -10.91 -5.34 5.69
N PRO A 156 -11.97 -5.65 4.93
CA PRO A 156 -11.84 -5.90 3.50
C PRO A 156 -11.44 -4.61 2.76
N ILE A 157 -10.60 -4.77 1.74
CA ILE A 157 -10.15 -3.68 0.86
C ILE A 157 -10.69 -3.99 -0.54
N TYR A 158 -11.31 -2.99 -1.18
CA TYR A 158 -11.86 -3.12 -2.52
C TYR A 158 -11.46 -1.93 -3.38
N TYR A 159 -11.15 -2.20 -4.63
CA TYR A 159 -11.12 -1.15 -5.64
C TYR A 159 -12.54 -0.88 -6.15
N ALA A 160 -12.89 0.40 -6.31
CA ALA A 160 -14.13 0.75 -6.97
C ALA A 160 -14.05 0.39 -8.46
N ILE A 161 -15.16 -0.03 -9.05
CA ILE A 161 -15.24 -0.42 -10.46
C ILE A 161 -14.79 0.69 -11.43
N THR A 162 -14.72 1.92 -10.96
CA THR A 162 -14.27 3.09 -11.73
C THR A 162 -12.76 3.30 -11.70
N VAL A 163 -12.03 2.53 -10.89
CA VAL A 163 -10.56 2.61 -10.85
C VAL A 163 -10.00 1.86 -12.05
N ASN A 164 -9.08 2.51 -12.79
CA ASN A 164 -8.42 1.87 -13.90
C ASN A 164 -7.54 0.70 -13.39
N PRO A 165 -7.60 -0.49 -14.00
CA PRO A 165 -6.75 -1.63 -13.64
C PRO A 165 -5.25 -1.31 -13.57
N ASP A 166 -4.74 -0.42 -14.41
CA ASP A 166 -3.34 0.04 -14.35
C ASP A 166 -2.94 0.64 -12.99
N GLN A 167 -3.92 1.04 -12.19
CA GLN A 167 -3.75 1.62 -10.84
C GLN A 167 -3.83 0.57 -9.72
N PHE A 168 -4.05 -0.70 -10.03
CA PHE A 168 -4.16 -1.77 -9.02
C PHE A 168 -2.81 -2.19 -8.42
N VAL A 169 -1.72 -1.53 -8.80
CA VAL A 169 -0.37 -1.78 -8.25
C VAL A 169 0.08 -3.23 -8.41
N GLY A 170 -0.36 -3.90 -9.49
CA GLY A 170 -0.05 -5.32 -9.73
C GLY A 170 -0.80 -6.29 -8.82
N LEU A 171 -1.98 -5.89 -8.35
CA LEU A 171 -2.92 -6.69 -7.55
C LEU A 171 -4.09 -7.22 -8.39
N ASP A 172 -3.90 -7.42 -9.65
CA ASP A 172 -4.84 -7.91 -10.68
C ASP A 172 -4.95 -9.43 -10.74
#